data_73ebf6dfe2d4ae4f06760bf6d108796f
#
_entry.id   73ebf6dfe2d4ae4f06760bf6d108796f
#
_cell.length_a   1.000
_cell.length_b   1.000
_cell.length_c   1.000
_cell.angle_alpha   90.00
_cell.angle_beta   90.00
_cell.angle_gamma   90.00
#
_symmetry.space_group_name_H-M   'P 1'
#
loop_
_entity.id
_entity.type
_entity.pdbx_description
1 polymer ?
#
loop_
_entity_poly.entity_id
_entity_poly.type
_entity_poly.pdbx_seq_one_letter_code
_entity_poly.pdbx_strand_id
1 'polypeptide(L)'
;QSDIDDLLSEVEQSSDSIQNTSSPLLGLVRAFSFQGGPILGRFLPRDQELVDSYLSLPEVRRLLPRDYRFTKFLWGKVDQDGLSSLYAIKSNREDVSPLSGGVVVDASQSYDAVGNPAVSMQMNAQGARIWENLTDVAYRQNSNIAIVLDDIVYSAPGVTRGAISGGRSEITGDFDLNEAIDLANV
;
A
#
# COMPACT_ATOMS: atom_id res chain seq x y z
N GLN A 1 30.92 45.34 6.84
CA GLN A 1 29.89 44.91 7.81
C GLN A 1 28.49 45.11 7.24
N SER A 2 28.30 46.12 6.35
CA SER A 2 27.05 46.41 5.64
C SER A 2 26.69 45.33 4.62
N ASP A 3 27.65 44.75 3.89
CA ASP A 3 27.40 43.80 2.80
C ASP A 3 26.93 42.42 3.25
N ILE A 4 27.22 42.04 4.51
CA ILE A 4 26.76 40.78 5.10
C ILE A 4 25.32 40.92 5.61
N ASP A 5 24.97 42.06 6.15
CA ASP A 5 23.60 42.34 6.63
C ASP A 5 22.63 42.49 5.45
N ASP A 6 23.09 43.02 4.30
CA ASP A 6 22.28 43.07 3.07
C ASP A 6 22.08 41.66 2.46
N LEU A 7 23.10 40.80 2.47
CA LEU A 7 22.99 39.40 2.01
C LEU A 7 22.11 38.55 2.93
N LEU A 8 22.15 38.79 4.25
CA LEU A 8 21.26 38.09 5.18
C LEU A 8 19.81 38.52 5.02
N SER A 9 19.54 39.80 4.74
CA SER A 9 18.19 40.29 4.45
C SER A 9 17.66 39.79 3.10
N GLU A 10 18.51 39.60 2.07
CA GLU A 10 18.12 38.95 0.82
C GLU A 10 17.83 37.45 0.99
N VAL A 11 18.58 36.77 1.85
CA VAL A 11 18.32 35.33 2.18
C VAL A 11 17.05 35.18 3.01
N GLU A 12 16.78 36.07 3.95
CA GLU A 12 15.52 36.08 4.71
C GLU A 12 14.32 36.44 3.84
N GLN A 13 14.42 37.37 2.92
CA GLN A 13 13.35 37.67 1.95
C GLN A 13 13.17 36.56 0.91
N SER A 14 14.22 35.81 0.57
CA SER A 14 14.12 34.64 -0.29
C SER A 14 13.51 33.44 0.42
N SER A 15 13.66 33.36 1.75
CA SER A 15 13.04 32.30 2.57
C SER A 15 11.56 32.56 2.79
N ASP A 16 11.13 33.81 2.86
CA ASP A 16 9.70 34.17 2.97
C ASP A 16 8.94 34.04 1.63
N SER A 17 9.63 33.97 0.51
CA SER A 17 9.04 33.76 -0.82
C SER A 17 9.00 32.29 -1.26
N ILE A 18 9.43 31.33 -0.45
CA ILE A 18 8.95 29.97 -0.49
C ILE A 18 7.51 30.02 0.04
N GLN A 19 6.64 30.62 -0.75
CA GLN A 19 5.20 30.42 -0.58
C GLN A 19 4.99 28.92 -0.39
N ASN A 20 4.44 28.58 0.77
CA ASN A 20 3.79 27.32 1.07
C ASN A 20 2.84 26.94 -0.07
N THR A 21 3.37 26.45 -1.16
CA THR A 21 2.63 25.59 -2.07
C THR A 21 2.52 24.25 -1.35
N SER A 22 1.80 24.26 -0.23
CA SER A 22 1.37 23.01 0.40
C SER A 22 0.56 22.30 -0.68
N SER A 23 1.13 21.24 -1.22
CA SER A 23 0.40 20.40 -2.15
C SER A 23 -0.97 20.13 -1.53
N PRO A 24 -2.10 20.41 -2.21
CA PRO A 24 -3.43 20.18 -1.64
C PRO A 24 -3.58 18.77 -1.08
N LEU A 25 -2.98 17.80 -1.75
CA LEU A 25 -2.95 16.41 -1.31
C LEU A 25 -2.23 16.22 0.03
N LEU A 26 -1.06 16.85 0.21
CA LEU A 26 -0.30 16.74 1.47
C LEU A 26 -1.03 17.38 2.65
N GLY A 27 -1.85 18.39 2.42
CA GLY A 27 -2.70 19.00 3.44
C GLY A 27 -3.79 18.09 3.98
N LEU A 28 -4.15 17.04 3.24
CA LEU A 28 -5.15 16.04 3.64
C LEU A 28 -4.55 14.86 4.42
N VAL A 29 -3.23 14.66 4.34
CA VAL A 29 -2.54 13.57 5.07
C VAL A 29 -2.61 13.83 6.58
N ARG A 30 -3.11 12.87 7.34
CA ARG A 30 -3.18 12.93 8.81
C ARG A 30 -2.00 12.26 9.49
N ALA A 31 -1.49 11.20 8.90
CA ALA A 31 -0.31 10.51 9.37
C ALA A 31 0.46 9.92 8.18
N PHE A 32 1.78 9.93 8.28
CA PHE A 32 2.66 9.21 7.36
C PHE A 32 3.06 7.88 8.00
N SER A 33 3.21 6.86 7.18
CA SER A 33 3.84 5.61 7.56
C SER A 33 5.37 5.74 7.48
N PHE A 34 6.08 4.69 7.84
CA PHE A 34 7.53 4.66 7.72
C PHE A 34 7.98 4.73 6.25
N GLN A 35 9.11 5.36 6.03
CA GLN A 35 9.66 5.51 4.69
C GLN A 35 10.01 4.14 4.07
N GLY A 36 9.57 3.91 2.83
CA GLY A 36 9.76 2.64 2.12
C GLY A 36 8.71 1.57 2.43
N GLY A 37 7.72 1.89 3.27
CA GLY A 37 6.55 1.02 3.49
C GLY A 37 5.52 1.09 2.34
N PRO A 38 4.53 0.21 2.36
CA PRO A 38 3.51 0.13 1.31
C PRO A 38 2.47 1.25 1.37
N ILE A 39 2.37 1.96 2.49
CA ILE A 39 1.35 2.98 2.76
C ILE A 39 1.90 4.35 2.38
N LEU A 40 1.22 5.06 1.49
CA LEU A 40 1.58 6.42 1.07
C LEU A 40 1.23 7.48 2.11
N GLY A 41 0.14 7.26 2.83
CA GLY A 41 -0.36 8.13 3.89
C GLY A 41 -1.67 7.62 4.45
N ARG A 42 -2.08 8.18 5.59
CA ARG A 42 -3.35 7.88 6.25
C ARG A 42 -4.24 9.12 6.20
N PHE A 43 -5.50 8.94 5.87
CA PHE A 43 -6.45 10.01 5.59
C PHE A 43 -7.78 9.80 6.33
N LEU A 44 -8.54 10.85 6.49
CA LEU A 44 -9.92 10.70 6.95
C LEU A 44 -10.77 10.08 5.83
N PRO A 45 -11.71 9.17 6.13
CA PRO A 45 -12.57 8.55 5.13
C PRO A 45 -13.35 9.56 4.27
N ARG A 46 -13.77 10.67 4.83
CA ARG A 46 -14.47 11.74 4.11
C ARG A 46 -13.62 12.44 3.04
N ASP A 47 -12.29 12.33 3.12
CA ASP A 47 -11.37 12.99 2.20
C ASP A 47 -10.97 12.07 1.03
N GLN A 48 -11.38 10.78 1.03
CA GLN A 48 -11.01 9.78 0.03
C GLN A 48 -11.38 10.20 -1.40
N GLU A 49 -12.63 10.62 -1.62
CA GLU A 49 -13.09 11.05 -2.95
C GLU A 49 -12.26 12.22 -3.49
N LEU A 50 -11.88 13.16 -2.62
CA LEU A 50 -11.06 14.29 -3.02
C LEU A 50 -9.63 13.85 -3.36
N VAL A 51 -9.04 12.95 -2.56
CA VAL A 51 -7.72 12.37 -2.83
C VAL A 51 -7.74 11.61 -4.15
N ASP A 52 -8.75 10.78 -4.38
CA ASP A 52 -8.91 10.01 -5.62
C ASP A 52 -9.04 10.92 -6.84
N SER A 53 -9.77 12.03 -6.70
CA SER A 53 -9.89 13.04 -7.76
C SER A 53 -8.52 13.62 -8.15
N TYR A 54 -7.67 13.96 -7.17
CA TYR A 54 -6.31 14.45 -7.42
C TYR A 54 -5.41 13.39 -8.06
N LEU A 55 -5.45 12.16 -7.57
CA LEU A 55 -4.63 11.05 -8.09
C LEU A 55 -5.04 10.59 -9.49
N SER A 56 -6.28 10.86 -9.88
CA SER A 56 -6.83 10.56 -11.21
C SER A 56 -6.46 11.60 -12.26
N LEU A 57 -5.96 12.77 -11.89
CA LEU A 57 -5.59 13.84 -12.82
C LEU A 57 -4.55 13.33 -13.83
N PRO A 58 -4.72 13.59 -15.13
CA PRO A 58 -3.77 13.18 -16.17
C PRO A 58 -2.35 13.70 -15.91
N GLU A 59 -2.23 14.89 -15.32
CA GLU A 59 -0.97 15.52 -14.96
C GLU A 59 -0.23 14.70 -13.90
N VAL A 60 -0.94 14.26 -12.86
CA VAL A 60 -0.40 13.41 -11.79
C VAL A 60 0.02 12.04 -12.35
N ARG A 61 -0.83 11.45 -13.19
CA ARG A 61 -0.52 10.17 -13.85
C ARG A 61 0.72 10.22 -14.72
N ARG A 62 0.98 11.35 -15.40
CA ARG A 62 2.19 11.54 -16.21
C ARG A 62 3.48 11.67 -15.41
N LEU A 63 3.39 12.04 -14.12
CA LEU A 63 4.53 12.12 -13.22
C LEU A 63 5.01 10.74 -12.76
N LEU A 64 4.19 9.71 -12.88
CA LEU A 64 4.57 8.35 -12.48
C LEU A 64 5.68 7.83 -13.42
N PRO A 65 6.74 7.19 -12.88
CA PRO A 65 7.75 6.51 -13.69
C PRO A 65 7.11 5.49 -14.63
N ARG A 66 7.77 5.20 -15.76
CA ARG A 66 7.23 4.29 -16.78
C ARG A 66 6.80 2.93 -16.26
N ASP A 67 7.55 2.39 -15.30
CA ASP A 67 7.28 1.09 -14.69
C ASP A 67 6.09 1.11 -13.72
N TYR A 68 5.65 2.30 -13.32
CA TYR A 68 4.53 2.53 -12.40
C TYR A 68 3.33 3.20 -13.06
N ARG A 69 3.32 3.35 -14.38
CA ARG A 69 2.23 4.02 -15.13
C ARG A 69 0.85 3.38 -14.93
N PHE A 70 0.81 2.10 -14.57
CA PHE A 70 -0.40 1.34 -14.30
C PHE A 70 -0.68 1.19 -12.80
N THR A 71 -0.04 1.98 -11.95
CA THR A 71 -0.29 1.95 -10.51
C THR A 71 -1.78 2.23 -10.22
N LYS A 72 -2.38 1.37 -9.41
CA LYS A 72 -3.67 1.60 -8.77
C LYS A 72 -3.43 2.22 -7.41
N PHE A 73 -4.26 3.18 -7.05
CA PHE A 73 -4.33 3.70 -5.70
C PHE A 73 -5.56 3.10 -5.05
N LEU A 74 -5.35 2.31 -3.99
CA LEU A 74 -6.42 1.62 -3.28
C LEU A 74 -6.39 1.97 -1.80
N TRP A 75 -7.57 1.94 -1.20
CA TRP A 75 -7.74 2.23 0.20
C TRP A 75 -7.73 0.95 1.05
N GLY A 76 -7.15 1.04 2.23
CA GLY A 76 -7.34 0.07 3.29
C GLY A 76 -8.64 0.34 4.06
N LYS A 77 -9.01 -0.60 4.91
CA LYS A 77 -10.10 -0.42 5.88
C LYS A 77 -9.83 0.77 6.79
N VAL A 78 -10.89 1.29 7.39
CA VAL A 78 -10.78 2.30 8.44
C VAL A 78 -10.23 1.61 9.69
N ASP A 79 -9.13 2.12 10.20
CA ASP A 79 -8.47 1.59 11.40
C ASP A 79 -9.08 2.13 12.70
N GLN A 80 -8.50 1.71 13.83
CA GLN A 80 -8.96 2.08 15.17
C GLN A 80 -8.83 3.60 15.44
N ASP A 81 -7.96 4.29 14.72
CA ASP A 81 -7.80 5.75 14.82
C ASP A 81 -8.82 6.50 13.94
N GLY A 82 -9.68 5.78 13.23
CA GLY A 82 -10.67 6.36 12.30
C GLY A 82 -10.06 6.84 10.98
N LEU A 83 -8.88 6.35 10.60
CA LEU A 83 -8.17 6.70 9.39
C LEU A 83 -8.15 5.53 8.40
N SER A 84 -8.12 5.85 7.11
CA SER A 84 -7.87 4.87 6.04
C SER A 84 -6.48 5.07 5.45
N SER A 85 -5.79 3.97 5.24
CA SER A 85 -4.47 3.96 4.61
C SER A 85 -4.59 3.93 3.10
N LEU A 86 -3.82 4.75 2.40
CA LEU A 86 -3.72 4.77 0.95
C LEU A 86 -2.52 3.97 0.48
N TYR A 87 -2.73 3.05 -0.44
CA TYR A 87 -1.72 2.17 -1.01
C TYR A 87 -1.49 2.46 -2.49
N ALA A 88 -0.24 2.34 -2.94
CA ALA A 88 0.12 2.32 -4.36
C ALA A 88 0.39 0.88 -4.81
N ILE A 89 -0.51 0.30 -5.56
CA ILE A 89 -0.44 -1.08 -6.02
C ILE A 89 0.12 -1.11 -7.45
N LYS A 90 1.22 -1.80 -7.65
CA LYS A 90 1.76 -2.05 -8.99
C LYS A 90 0.81 -2.96 -9.75
N SER A 91 0.24 -2.46 -10.84
CA SER A 91 -0.64 -3.20 -11.72
C SER A 91 -0.05 -3.31 -13.13
N ASN A 92 -0.78 -3.92 -14.05
CA ASN A 92 -0.44 -4.08 -15.45
C ASN A 92 -1.50 -3.40 -16.35
N ARG A 93 -1.27 -3.43 -17.65
CA ARG A 93 -2.17 -2.79 -18.64
C ARG A 93 -3.59 -3.35 -18.63
N GLU A 94 -3.73 -4.62 -18.31
CA GLU A 94 -4.99 -5.37 -18.35
C GLU A 94 -5.72 -5.32 -17.00
N ASP A 95 -5.09 -4.72 -16.00
CA ASP A 95 -5.56 -4.63 -14.61
C ASP A 95 -5.92 -5.98 -13.99
N VAL A 96 -5.17 -7.01 -14.36
CA VAL A 96 -5.36 -8.38 -13.88
C VAL A 96 -4.37 -8.67 -12.75
N SER A 97 -4.89 -9.16 -11.64
CA SER A 97 -4.05 -9.63 -10.54
C SER A 97 -3.19 -10.82 -10.99
N PRO A 98 -1.89 -10.85 -10.65
CA PRO A 98 -1.02 -11.99 -10.94
C PRO A 98 -1.53 -13.29 -10.31
N LEU A 99 -2.17 -13.19 -9.16
CA LEU A 99 -2.78 -14.32 -8.45
C LEU A 99 -4.22 -13.95 -8.10
N SER A 100 -5.17 -14.70 -8.61
CA SER A 100 -6.60 -14.53 -8.29
C SER A 100 -7.06 -15.57 -7.25
N GLY A 101 -8.16 -15.28 -6.55
CA GLY A 101 -8.76 -16.21 -5.59
C GLY A 101 -9.08 -17.59 -6.16
N GLY A 102 -9.34 -17.71 -7.46
CA GLY A 102 -9.67 -18.99 -8.11
C GLY A 102 -8.58 -20.06 -8.07
N VAL A 103 -7.35 -19.75 -7.65
CA VAL A 103 -6.28 -20.74 -7.42
C VAL A 103 -6.16 -21.15 -5.94
N VAL A 104 -6.90 -20.50 -5.05
CA VAL A 104 -7.00 -20.87 -3.63
C VAL A 104 -8.01 -22.03 -3.54
N VAL A 105 -7.60 -23.15 -2.98
CA VAL A 105 -8.43 -24.36 -2.87
C VAL A 105 -8.93 -24.60 -1.45
N ASP A 106 -8.30 -23.95 -0.47
CA ASP A 106 -8.71 -23.96 0.93
C ASP A 106 -8.20 -22.69 1.60
N ALA A 107 -9.05 -22.09 2.41
CA ALA A 107 -8.68 -20.98 3.27
C ALA A 107 -9.40 -21.12 4.60
N SER A 108 -8.72 -20.81 5.69
CA SER A 108 -9.28 -20.90 7.03
C SER A 108 -8.66 -19.86 7.95
N GLN A 109 -9.45 -19.37 8.87
CA GLN A 109 -8.95 -18.55 9.96
C GLN A 109 -7.94 -19.35 10.78
N SER A 110 -6.84 -18.71 11.15
CA SER A 110 -5.76 -19.25 11.99
C SER A 110 -5.25 -18.19 12.97
N TYR A 111 -4.17 -18.50 13.64
CA TYR A 111 -3.45 -17.55 14.48
C TYR A 111 -1.96 -17.58 14.10
N ASP A 112 -1.35 -16.41 14.06
CA ASP A 112 0.08 -16.28 13.84
C ASP A 112 0.90 -16.78 15.06
N ALA A 113 2.23 -16.77 14.94
CA ALA A 113 3.13 -17.27 15.96
C ALA A 113 3.05 -16.53 17.31
N VAL A 114 2.45 -15.32 17.34
CA VAL A 114 2.27 -14.49 18.54
C VAL A 114 0.82 -14.45 19.02
N GLY A 115 -0.08 -15.16 18.33
CA GLY A 115 -1.48 -15.34 18.72
C GLY A 115 -2.44 -14.31 18.13
N ASN A 116 -2.03 -13.51 17.14
CA ASN A 116 -2.94 -12.63 16.42
C ASN A 116 -3.74 -13.40 15.36
N PRO A 117 -4.98 -12.95 15.06
CA PRO A 117 -5.75 -13.53 13.97
C PRO A 117 -4.99 -13.49 12.63
N ALA A 118 -5.04 -14.58 11.88
CA ALA A 118 -4.38 -14.75 10.61
C ALA A 118 -5.27 -15.61 9.69
N VAL A 119 -4.92 -15.69 8.41
CA VAL A 119 -5.60 -16.55 7.43
C VAL A 119 -4.59 -17.52 6.85
N SER A 120 -4.81 -18.81 7.09
CA SER A 120 -4.09 -19.89 6.43
C SER A 120 -4.74 -20.17 5.08
N MET A 121 -3.94 -20.27 4.01
CA MET A 121 -4.44 -20.60 2.68
C MET A 121 -3.62 -21.69 2.03
N GLN A 122 -4.31 -22.52 1.23
CA GLN A 122 -3.74 -23.54 0.38
C GLN A 122 -4.10 -23.26 -1.07
N MET A 123 -3.13 -23.30 -1.95
CA MET A 123 -3.27 -23.07 -3.38
C MET A 123 -3.13 -24.36 -4.16
N ASN A 124 -3.77 -24.43 -5.35
CA ASN A 124 -3.49 -25.48 -6.31
C ASN A 124 -2.07 -25.37 -6.90
N ALA A 125 -1.66 -26.34 -7.71
CA ALA A 125 -0.31 -26.38 -8.27
C ALA A 125 0.04 -25.14 -9.15
N GLN A 126 -0.94 -24.55 -9.82
CA GLN A 126 -0.74 -23.31 -10.60
C GLN A 126 -0.52 -22.11 -9.67
N GLY A 127 -1.39 -21.94 -8.69
CA GLY A 127 -1.28 -20.87 -7.69
C GLY A 127 0.02 -20.97 -6.90
N ALA A 128 0.43 -22.18 -6.52
CA ALA A 128 1.70 -22.40 -5.81
C ALA A 128 2.92 -21.86 -6.58
N ARG A 129 2.98 -22.09 -7.90
CA ARG A 129 4.08 -21.58 -8.75
C ARG A 129 4.03 -20.06 -8.90
N ILE A 130 2.84 -19.49 -9.07
CA ILE A 130 2.67 -18.04 -9.17
C ILE A 130 3.07 -17.38 -7.85
N TRP A 131 2.62 -17.95 -6.73
CA TRP A 131 2.93 -17.45 -5.40
C TRP A 131 4.42 -17.49 -5.08
N GLU A 132 5.10 -18.60 -5.40
CA GLU A 132 6.54 -18.73 -5.25
C GLU A 132 7.30 -17.65 -6.03
N ASN A 133 6.91 -17.39 -7.28
CA ASN A 133 7.53 -16.35 -8.10
C ASN A 133 7.23 -14.94 -7.55
N LEU A 134 5.98 -14.64 -7.15
CA LEU A 134 5.61 -13.36 -6.57
C LEU A 134 6.39 -13.07 -5.29
N THR A 135 6.49 -14.06 -4.41
CA THR A 135 7.20 -13.91 -3.13
C THR A 135 8.71 -13.81 -3.33
N ASP A 136 9.29 -14.51 -4.32
CA ASP A 136 10.70 -14.34 -4.70
C ASP A 136 10.98 -12.92 -5.20
N VAL A 137 10.15 -12.40 -6.11
CA VAL A 137 10.28 -11.04 -6.63
C VAL A 137 10.11 -10.01 -5.51
N ALA A 138 9.09 -10.16 -4.66
CA ALA A 138 8.85 -9.25 -3.54
C ALA A 138 10.03 -9.25 -2.56
N TYR A 139 10.59 -10.41 -2.24
CA TYR A 139 11.77 -10.54 -1.39
C TYR A 139 12.98 -9.81 -1.97
N ARG A 140 13.31 -10.05 -3.25
CA ARG A 140 14.46 -9.41 -3.92
C ARG A 140 14.31 -7.90 -4.04
N GLN A 141 13.08 -7.40 -4.17
CA GLN A 141 12.78 -5.98 -4.30
C GLN A 141 12.51 -5.30 -2.96
N ASN A 142 12.57 -6.04 -1.85
CA ASN A 142 12.17 -5.57 -0.53
C ASN A 142 10.80 -4.88 -0.57
N SER A 143 9.84 -5.52 -1.23
CA SER A 143 8.50 -5.00 -1.46
C SER A 143 7.43 -5.83 -0.76
N ASN A 144 6.20 -5.33 -0.77
CA ASN A 144 5.05 -5.93 -0.12
C ASN A 144 4.13 -6.58 -1.16
N ILE A 145 3.36 -7.57 -0.74
CA ILE A 145 2.29 -8.17 -1.54
C ILE A 145 0.96 -7.73 -0.93
N ALA A 146 0.19 -6.95 -1.69
CA ALA A 146 -1.12 -6.51 -1.23
C ALA A 146 -2.16 -7.62 -1.41
N ILE A 147 -2.94 -7.86 -0.38
CA ILE A 147 -4.12 -8.72 -0.39
C ILE A 147 -5.33 -7.80 -0.55
N VAL A 148 -5.97 -7.90 -1.70
CA VAL A 148 -7.05 -7.00 -2.11
C VAL A 148 -8.32 -7.80 -2.35
N LEU A 149 -9.43 -7.33 -1.81
CA LEU A 149 -10.75 -7.86 -2.01
C LEU A 149 -11.71 -6.69 -2.25
N ASP A 150 -12.47 -6.74 -3.34
CA ASP A 150 -13.43 -5.69 -3.72
C ASP A 150 -12.81 -4.28 -3.72
N ASP A 151 -11.59 -4.16 -4.28
CA ASP A 151 -10.78 -2.94 -4.33
C ASP A 151 -10.37 -2.35 -2.94
N ILE A 152 -10.56 -3.11 -1.86
CA ILE A 152 -10.10 -2.76 -0.52
C ILE A 152 -8.83 -3.56 -0.19
N VAL A 153 -7.80 -2.89 0.31
CA VAL A 153 -6.59 -3.54 0.79
C VAL A 153 -6.79 -4.01 2.23
N TYR A 154 -6.80 -5.32 2.41
CA TYR A 154 -6.93 -5.95 3.73
C TYR A 154 -5.59 -6.03 4.46
N SER A 155 -4.53 -6.33 3.71
CA SER A 155 -3.18 -6.43 4.26
C SER A 155 -2.16 -6.23 3.15
N ALA A 156 -0.95 -5.83 3.50
CA ALA A 156 0.18 -5.72 2.57
C ALA A 156 1.48 -6.19 3.24
N PRO A 157 1.59 -7.48 3.60
CA PRO A 157 2.78 -8.01 4.27
C PRO A 157 4.01 -7.95 3.39
N GLY A 158 5.16 -7.70 4.00
CA GLY A 158 6.46 -7.86 3.38
C GLY A 158 6.91 -9.33 3.37
N VAL A 159 7.70 -9.70 2.36
CA VAL A 159 8.29 -11.04 2.28
C VAL A 159 9.71 -10.98 2.86
N THR A 160 9.93 -11.61 4.01
CA THR A 160 11.19 -11.48 4.77
C THR A 160 12.12 -12.71 4.67
N ARG A 161 11.62 -13.85 4.17
CA ARG A 161 12.33 -15.14 4.19
C ARG A 161 12.56 -15.74 2.80
N GLY A 162 12.41 -14.96 1.72
CA GLY A 162 12.55 -15.45 0.35
C GLY A 162 11.27 -16.06 -0.22
N ALA A 163 11.41 -16.80 -1.33
CA ALA A 163 10.28 -17.43 -2.02
C ALA A 163 9.52 -18.41 -1.11
N ILE A 164 8.19 -18.34 -1.14
CA ILE A 164 7.31 -19.26 -0.42
C ILE A 164 6.81 -20.32 -1.39
N SER A 165 7.39 -21.52 -1.29
CA SER A 165 7.05 -22.66 -2.15
C SER A 165 6.00 -23.59 -1.52
N GLY A 166 5.46 -24.51 -2.32
CA GLY A 166 4.55 -25.56 -1.84
C GLY A 166 3.07 -25.15 -1.74
N GLY A 167 2.72 -23.89 -2.06
CA GLY A 167 1.35 -23.44 -2.16
C GLY A 167 0.60 -23.28 -0.84
N ARG A 168 1.27 -23.42 0.29
CA ARG A 168 0.74 -23.07 1.61
C ARG A 168 1.30 -21.73 2.03
N SER A 169 0.44 -20.87 2.54
CA SER A 169 0.85 -19.57 3.04
C SER A 169 -0.07 -19.12 4.17
N GLU A 170 0.43 -18.20 4.98
CA GLU A 170 -0.31 -17.53 6.01
C GLU A 170 -0.31 -16.03 5.71
N ILE A 171 -1.49 -15.44 5.71
CA ILE A 171 -1.68 -13.99 5.60
C ILE A 171 -1.76 -13.45 7.02
N THR A 172 -0.81 -12.62 7.37
CA THR A 172 -0.79 -11.88 8.63
C THR A 172 -1.08 -10.42 8.37
N GLY A 173 -1.69 -9.75 9.32
CA GLY A 173 -2.04 -8.34 9.24
C GLY A 173 -2.63 -7.87 10.54
N ASP A 174 -3.11 -6.63 10.56
CA ASP A 174 -3.84 -6.06 11.69
C ASP A 174 -5.33 -6.44 11.55
N PHE A 175 -5.61 -7.76 11.61
CA PHE A 175 -6.94 -8.31 11.52
C PHE A 175 -7.56 -8.47 12.90
N ASP A 176 -8.85 -8.14 13.01
CA ASP A 176 -9.66 -8.75 14.05
C ASP A 176 -10.11 -10.17 13.64
N LEU A 177 -10.71 -10.91 14.59
CA LEU A 177 -11.13 -12.28 14.33
C LEU A 177 -12.18 -12.38 13.21
N ASN A 178 -13.13 -11.44 13.15
CA ASN A 178 -14.20 -11.44 12.16
C ASN A 178 -13.62 -11.14 10.77
N GLU A 179 -12.69 -10.20 10.68
CA GLU A 179 -12.00 -9.87 9.44
C GLU A 179 -11.20 -11.05 8.88
N ALA A 180 -10.51 -11.81 9.74
CA ALA A 180 -9.81 -13.01 9.33
C ALA A 180 -10.78 -14.10 8.84
N ILE A 181 -11.94 -14.26 9.49
CA ILE A 181 -13.01 -15.18 9.07
C ILE A 181 -13.58 -14.74 7.72
N ASP A 182 -13.90 -13.47 7.55
CA ASP A 182 -14.47 -12.94 6.30
C ASP A 182 -13.50 -13.12 5.14
N LEU A 183 -12.23 -12.80 5.35
CA LEU A 183 -11.18 -12.97 4.33
C LEU A 183 -10.97 -14.45 3.96
N ALA A 184 -11.16 -15.37 4.90
CA ALA A 184 -11.04 -16.80 4.63
C ALA A 184 -12.26 -17.38 3.86
N ASN A 185 -13.42 -16.74 3.89
CA ASN A 185 -14.67 -17.21 3.28
C ASN A 185 -14.88 -16.72 1.84
N VAL A 186 -14.02 -15.88 1.32
CA VAL A 186 -14.07 -15.31 -0.03
C VAL A 186 -13.20 -16.12 -1.00
#